data_6aa99305e55f190aecb7895d64fd99a5
#
_entry.id   6aa99305e55f190aecb7895d64fd99a5
#
_cell.length_a   1.000
_cell.length_b   1.000
_cell.length_c   1.000
_cell.angle_alpha   90.00
_cell.angle_beta   90.00
_cell.angle_gamma   90.00
#
_symmetry.space_group_name_H-M   'P 1'
#
loop_
_entity.id
_entity.type
_entity.pdbx_description
1 polymer ?
#
loop_
_entity_poly.entity_id
_entity_poly.type
_entity_poly.pdbx_seq_one_letter_code
_entity_poly.pdbx_strand_id
1 'polypeptide(L)'
;DPAYFADRQAAGDTLWCYSCCFPDDAYHLNKFIDQPARYARLIKWACYTSGITGFLHWGFNFWDIPTYGTAPDAHYKGDGFIVYPDTENSAVRMSARGMATTEGIEDYELLKIAEGIDPIASHALANTVARTFSDFSADPEAISHARQTLLALCEMGKREQ
;
A
#
# COMPACT_ATOMS: atom_id res chain seq x y z
N ASP A 1 -16.80 -0.58 -11.08
CA ASP A 1 -17.23 -1.95 -11.41
C ASP A 1 -15.98 -2.82 -11.64
N PRO A 2 -15.68 -3.81 -10.74
CA PRO A 2 -14.51 -4.69 -10.87
C PRO A 2 -14.50 -5.49 -12.19
N ALA A 3 -15.66 -5.91 -12.69
CA ALA A 3 -15.74 -6.67 -13.95
C ALA A 3 -15.24 -5.85 -15.16
N TYR A 4 -15.57 -4.57 -15.21
CA TYR A 4 -15.06 -3.68 -16.26
C TYR A 4 -13.53 -3.64 -16.26
N PHE A 5 -12.90 -3.52 -15.10
CA PHE A 5 -11.44 -3.48 -15.01
C PHE A 5 -10.80 -4.83 -15.36
N ALA A 6 -11.41 -5.94 -14.96
CA ALA A 6 -10.94 -7.26 -15.35
C ALA A 6 -11.00 -7.45 -16.89
N ASP A 7 -12.07 -7.00 -17.55
CA ASP A 7 -12.19 -7.04 -19.01
C ASP A 7 -11.10 -6.18 -19.68
N ARG A 8 -10.77 -5.00 -19.10
CA ARG A 8 -9.70 -4.14 -19.63
C ARG A 8 -8.31 -4.79 -19.47
N GLN A 9 -8.04 -5.45 -18.34
CA GLN A 9 -6.81 -6.21 -18.17
C GLN A 9 -6.70 -7.38 -19.14
N ALA A 10 -7.80 -8.12 -19.36
CA ALA A 10 -7.84 -9.20 -20.34
C ALA A 10 -7.62 -8.69 -21.78
N ALA A 11 -8.00 -7.45 -22.08
CA ALA A 11 -7.74 -6.77 -23.34
C ALA A 11 -6.30 -6.24 -23.49
N GLY A 12 -5.45 -6.38 -22.44
CA GLY A 12 -4.05 -5.96 -22.45
C GLY A 12 -3.79 -4.58 -21.84
N ASP A 13 -4.79 -3.94 -21.24
CA ASP A 13 -4.60 -2.66 -20.56
C ASP A 13 -3.83 -2.84 -19.25
N THR A 14 -2.97 -1.86 -18.94
CA THR A 14 -2.29 -1.77 -17.65
C THR A 14 -3.13 -0.92 -16.69
N LEU A 15 -3.46 -1.48 -15.54
CA LEU A 15 -4.25 -0.79 -14.53
C LEU A 15 -3.36 -0.16 -13.46
N TRP A 16 -3.67 1.09 -13.17
CA TRP A 16 -3.14 1.82 -12.03
C TRP A 16 -4.29 2.26 -11.13
N CYS A 17 -4.07 2.26 -9.83
CA CYS A 17 -5.01 2.88 -8.90
C CYS A 17 -4.50 4.23 -8.41
N TYR A 18 -5.43 5.05 -7.97
CA TYR A 18 -5.18 6.38 -7.47
C TYR A 18 -5.92 6.58 -6.15
N SER A 19 -5.24 7.19 -5.18
CA SER A 19 -5.90 7.73 -3.99
C SER A 19 -5.53 9.19 -3.78
N CYS A 20 -6.43 9.93 -3.14
CA CYS A 20 -6.25 11.33 -2.74
C CYS A 20 -7.02 11.56 -1.44
N CYS A 21 -7.61 12.75 -1.24
CA CYS A 21 -8.56 13.01 -0.15
C CYS A 21 -9.83 12.13 -0.22
N PHE A 22 -9.96 11.26 -1.20
CA PHE A 22 -11.02 10.27 -1.34
C PHE A 22 -10.44 8.89 -1.69
N PRO A 23 -11.13 7.81 -1.27
CA PRO A 23 -12.25 7.76 -0.31
C PRO A 23 -11.81 8.20 1.09
N ASP A 24 -12.65 8.97 1.81
CA ASP A 24 -12.35 9.50 3.13
C ASP A 24 -13.14 8.82 4.27
N ASP A 25 -13.56 7.61 4.03
CA ASP A 25 -14.26 6.78 4.99
C ASP A 25 -13.29 5.86 5.78
N ALA A 26 -13.81 5.23 6.83
CA ALA A 26 -13.03 4.32 7.67
C ALA A 26 -12.88 2.90 7.07
N TYR A 27 -13.52 2.64 5.94
CA TYR A 27 -13.63 1.30 5.37
C TYR A 27 -12.65 1.05 4.22
N HIS A 28 -12.11 2.11 3.61
CA HIS A 28 -11.17 2.00 2.51
C HIS A 28 -9.75 2.31 2.94
N LEU A 29 -8.81 1.58 2.34
CA LEU A 29 -7.38 1.86 2.51
C LEU A 29 -7.03 3.23 1.91
N ASN A 30 -6.42 4.07 2.72
CA ASN A 30 -5.84 5.35 2.31
C ASN A 30 -4.62 5.68 3.18
N LYS A 31 -4.06 6.87 3.03
CA LYS A 31 -2.84 7.33 3.72
C LYS A 31 -3.09 8.52 4.63
N PHE A 32 -4.25 8.61 5.27
CA PHE A 32 -4.59 9.69 6.18
C PHE A 32 -3.84 9.61 7.51
N ILE A 33 -3.63 10.77 8.15
CA ILE A 33 -3.00 10.85 9.47
C ILE A 33 -3.86 10.18 10.55
N ASP A 34 -5.17 10.27 10.43
CA ASP A 34 -6.16 9.71 11.36
C ASP A 34 -6.47 8.23 11.11
N GLN A 35 -5.89 7.63 10.06
CA GLN A 35 -5.92 6.19 9.84
C GLN A 35 -4.68 5.50 10.41
N PRO A 36 -4.76 4.22 10.78
CA PRO A 36 -3.58 3.44 11.15
C PRO A 36 -2.53 3.45 10.03
N ALA A 37 -1.27 3.78 10.35
CA ALA A 37 -0.20 3.89 9.35
C ALA A 37 -0.06 2.64 8.48
N ARG A 38 -0.36 1.43 9.03
CA ARG A 38 -0.37 0.17 8.28
C ARG A 38 -1.33 0.14 7.09
N TYR A 39 -2.37 1.00 7.03
CA TYR A 39 -3.24 1.08 5.87
C TYR A 39 -2.47 1.50 4.62
N ALA A 40 -1.50 2.39 4.77
CA ALA A 40 -0.61 2.77 3.67
C ALA A 40 0.22 1.58 3.14
N ARG A 41 0.59 0.63 4.00
CA ARG A 41 1.25 -0.63 3.63
C ARG A 41 0.30 -1.57 2.88
N LEU A 42 -0.92 -1.72 3.40
CA LEU A 42 -1.92 -2.65 2.86
C LEU A 42 -2.43 -2.26 1.47
N ILE A 43 -2.32 -0.99 1.07
CA ILE A 43 -2.63 -0.55 -0.30
C ILE A 43 -1.88 -1.42 -1.33
N LYS A 44 -0.63 -1.79 -1.06
CA LYS A 44 0.18 -2.58 -2.00
C LYS A 44 -0.24 -4.04 -2.05
N TRP A 45 -0.71 -4.60 -0.94
CA TRP A 45 -1.33 -5.93 -0.92
C TRP A 45 -2.61 -5.95 -1.76
N ALA A 46 -3.48 -4.94 -1.59
CA ALA A 46 -4.69 -4.80 -2.39
C ALA A 46 -4.41 -4.55 -3.89
N CYS A 47 -3.33 -3.82 -4.22
CA CYS A 47 -2.86 -3.71 -5.60
C CYS A 47 -2.52 -5.08 -6.18
N TYR A 48 -1.75 -5.89 -5.44
CA TYR A 48 -1.33 -7.22 -5.89
C TYR A 48 -2.53 -8.13 -6.15
N THR A 49 -3.45 -8.26 -5.18
CA THR A 49 -4.64 -9.13 -5.32
C THR A 49 -5.59 -8.70 -6.42
N SER A 50 -5.59 -7.41 -6.77
CA SER A 50 -6.40 -6.84 -7.86
C SER A 50 -5.68 -6.80 -9.21
N GLY A 51 -4.45 -7.34 -9.33
CA GLY A 51 -3.67 -7.29 -10.56
C GLY A 51 -3.24 -5.87 -10.97
N ILE A 52 -3.21 -4.93 -10.03
CA ILE A 52 -2.85 -3.54 -10.26
C ILE A 52 -1.34 -3.38 -10.12
N THR A 53 -0.69 -2.88 -11.17
CA THR A 53 0.78 -2.77 -11.27
C THR A 53 1.31 -1.38 -10.94
N GLY A 54 0.45 -0.37 -10.85
CA GLY A 54 0.84 0.99 -10.55
C GLY A 54 -0.06 1.65 -9.52
N PHE A 55 0.53 2.52 -8.71
CA PHE A 55 -0.17 3.31 -7.72
C PHE A 55 0.27 4.76 -7.83
N LEU A 56 -0.68 5.66 -7.97
CA LEU A 56 -0.46 7.09 -8.00
C LEU A 56 -1.07 7.75 -6.76
N HIS A 57 -0.33 8.67 -6.19
CA HIS A 57 -0.84 9.65 -5.23
C HIS A 57 -0.30 11.02 -5.60
N TRP A 58 -1.15 12.03 -5.61
CA TRP A 58 -0.80 13.37 -6.10
C TRP A 58 0.21 14.10 -5.20
N GLY A 59 0.12 13.88 -3.88
CA GLY A 59 0.88 14.61 -2.88
C GLY A 59 1.92 13.73 -2.19
N PHE A 60 3.18 14.19 -2.19
CA PHE A 60 4.28 13.59 -1.44
C PHE A 60 4.86 14.57 -0.42
N ASN A 61 5.06 15.81 -0.84
CA ASN A 61 5.68 16.87 -0.07
C ASN A 61 4.99 18.24 -0.32
N PHE A 62 3.69 18.23 -0.51
CA PHE A 62 2.92 19.45 -0.66
C PHE A 62 2.71 20.11 0.70
N TRP A 63 3.56 21.08 1.03
CA TRP A 63 3.64 21.72 2.33
C TRP A 63 3.02 23.13 2.36
N ASP A 64 2.26 23.51 1.34
CA ASP A 64 1.49 24.77 1.30
C ASP A 64 0.31 24.77 2.28
N ILE A 65 0.09 23.64 2.96
CA ILE A 65 -0.86 23.49 4.06
C ILE A 65 -0.11 23.26 5.38
N PRO A 66 -0.70 23.63 6.54
CA PRO A 66 -0.08 23.40 7.83
C PRO A 66 0.28 21.92 8.04
N THR A 67 1.56 21.62 8.21
CA THR A 67 2.06 20.27 8.41
C THR A 67 2.35 19.92 9.87
N TYR A 68 2.55 20.95 10.70
CA TYR A 68 2.82 20.82 12.14
C TYR A 68 1.89 21.71 12.97
N GLY A 69 1.53 21.23 14.16
CA GLY A 69 0.95 22.04 15.23
C GLY A 69 -0.52 22.42 15.08
N THR A 70 -1.15 22.13 13.98
CA THR A 70 -2.60 22.28 13.78
C THR A 70 -3.16 20.95 13.30
N ALA A 71 -4.37 20.62 13.75
CA ALA A 71 -5.13 19.56 13.10
C ALA A 71 -5.20 19.93 11.61
N PRO A 72 -4.80 19.02 10.70
CA PRO A 72 -4.99 19.26 9.28
C PRO A 72 -6.47 19.61 9.07
N ASP A 73 -6.74 20.54 8.18
CA ASP A 73 -8.11 20.78 7.73
C ASP A 73 -8.76 19.42 7.47
N ALA A 74 -9.97 19.23 7.98
CA ALA A 74 -10.69 17.95 7.92
C ALA A 74 -10.78 17.38 6.49
N HIS A 75 -10.67 18.25 5.47
CA HIS A 75 -10.63 17.84 4.07
C HIS A 75 -9.33 17.16 3.64
N TYR A 76 -8.21 17.44 4.29
CA TYR A 76 -6.92 16.97 3.76
C TYR A 76 -6.30 15.84 4.55
N LYS A 77 -6.60 15.71 5.85
CA LYS A 77 -6.12 14.63 6.72
C LYS A 77 -4.66 14.20 6.44
N GLY A 78 -3.81 15.16 6.06
CA GLY A 78 -2.43 14.92 5.65
C GLY A 78 -2.27 14.28 4.27
N ASP A 79 -3.28 14.36 3.41
CA ASP A 79 -3.27 13.75 2.07
C ASP A 79 -2.15 14.30 1.18
N GLY A 80 -1.87 15.60 1.23
CA GLY A 80 -0.86 16.24 0.40
C GLY A 80 0.59 15.91 0.72
N PHE A 81 0.87 15.24 1.84
CA PHE A 81 2.24 14.97 2.24
C PHE A 81 2.40 13.65 3.00
N ILE A 82 3.50 12.99 2.73
CA ILE A 82 3.93 11.74 3.39
C ILE A 82 5.25 11.92 4.15
N VAL A 83 5.97 12.97 3.78
CA VAL A 83 7.19 13.43 4.47
C VAL A 83 6.97 14.81 5.04
N TYR A 84 7.70 15.14 6.09
CA TYR A 84 7.65 16.44 6.77
C TYR A 84 8.88 17.27 6.44
N PRO A 85 8.77 18.60 6.36
CA PRO A 85 9.94 19.46 6.14
C PRO A 85 10.82 19.48 7.40
N ASP A 86 12.12 19.40 7.21
CA ASP A 86 13.14 19.68 8.22
C ASP A 86 13.92 20.93 7.78
N THR A 87 13.38 22.08 8.07
CA THR A 87 13.92 23.36 7.62
C THR A 87 15.27 23.70 8.27
N GLU A 88 15.52 23.19 9.47
CA GLU A 88 16.78 23.42 10.19
C GLU A 88 17.96 22.71 9.50
N ASN A 89 17.71 21.52 8.97
CA ASN A 89 18.74 20.69 8.33
C ASN A 89 18.66 20.70 6.81
N SER A 90 17.75 21.47 6.21
CA SER A 90 17.50 21.45 4.76
C SER A 90 17.20 20.03 4.24
N ALA A 91 16.44 19.27 4.99
CA ALA A 91 16.16 17.86 4.78
C ALA A 91 14.65 17.56 4.87
N VAL A 92 14.29 16.29 4.78
CA VAL A 92 12.93 15.79 5.02
C VAL A 92 12.95 14.75 6.14
N ARG A 93 11.85 14.70 6.90
CA ARG A 93 11.60 13.67 7.90
C ARG A 93 10.54 12.71 7.38
N MET A 94 10.88 11.43 7.33
CA MET A 94 9.93 10.38 6.95
C MET A 94 8.84 10.24 8.02
N SER A 95 7.59 10.17 7.61
CA SER A 95 6.47 9.86 8.50
C SER A 95 6.31 8.34 8.69
N ALA A 96 5.56 7.93 9.73
CA ALA A 96 5.16 6.54 9.90
C ALA A 96 4.38 6.00 8.69
N ARG A 97 3.56 6.84 8.03
CA ARG A 97 2.85 6.50 6.79
C ARG A 97 3.81 6.29 5.62
N GLY A 98 4.86 7.10 5.54
CA GLY A 98 5.91 6.97 4.53
C GLY A 98 6.69 5.66 4.72
N MET A 99 7.07 5.34 5.96
CA MET A 99 7.73 4.06 6.28
C MET A 99 6.82 2.87 5.93
N ALA A 100 5.55 2.92 6.33
CA ALA A 100 4.58 1.88 6.01
C ALA A 100 4.33 1.74 4.49
N THR A 101 4.38 2.84 3.74
CA THR A 101 4.32 2.78 2.27
C THR A 101 5.54 2.07 1.68
N THR A 102 6.74 2.33 2.20
CA THR A 102 7.97 1.64 1.78
C THR A 102 7.88 0.14 2.07
N GLU A 103 7.47 -0.23 3.29
CA GLU A 103 7.25 -1.64 3.63
C GLU A 103 6.21 -2.32 2.72
N GLY A 104 5.17 -1.59 2.33
CA GLY A 104 4.16 -2.11 1.39
C GLY A 104 4.74 -2.35 0.00
N ILE A 105 5.63 -1.50 -0.48
CA ILE A 105 6.33 -1.71 -1.76
C ILE A 105 7.21 -2.96 -1.68
N GLU A 106 7.97 -3.11 -0.60
CA GLU A 106 8.78 -4.33 -0.37
C GLU A 106 7.92 -5.60 -0.33
N ASP A 107 6.75 -5.54 0.34
CA ASP A 107 5.81 -6.66 0.37
C ASP A 107 5.30 -7.01 -1.03
N TYR A 108 4.98 -6.01 -1.85
CA TYR A 108 4.54 -6.21 -3.23
C TYR A 108 5.62 -6.91 -4.06
N GLU A 109 6.87 -6.47 -3.96
CA GLU A 109 7.99 -7.12 -4.66
C GLU A 109 8.20 -8.56 -4.18
N LEU A 110 8.08 -8.83 -2.88
CA LEU A 110 8.13 -10.20 -2.34
C LEU A 110 6.99 -11.05 -2.89
N LEU A 111 5.78 -10.53 -2.98
CA LEU A 111 4.63 -11.20 -3.59
C LEU A 111 4.89 -11.53 -5.06
N LYS A 112 5.49 -10.62 -5.82
CA LYS A 112 5.86 -10.86 -7.21
C LYS A 112 6.95 -11.92 -7.37
N ILE A 113 7.93 -11.95 -6.47
CA ILE A 113 8.94 -13.02 -6.43
C ILE A 113 8.29 -14.38 -6.11
N ALA A 114 7.44 -14.40 -5.06
CA ALA A 114 6.74 -15.61 -4.64
C ALA A 114 5.78 -16.14 -5.73
N GLU A 115 5.12 -15.23 -6.46
CA GLU A 115 4.26 -15.58 -7.61
C GLU A 115 5.04 -16.33 -8.71
N GLY A 116 6.31 -15.96 -8.93
CA GLY A 116 7.19 -16.66 -9.86
C GLY A 116 7.60 -18.06 -9.41
N ILE A 117 7.45 -18.38 -8.12
CA ILE A 117 7.77 -19.69 -7.52
C ILE A 117 6.51 -20.54 -7.40
N ASP A 118 5.49 -20.01 -6.72
CA ASP A 118 4.18 -20.65 -6.53
C ASP A 118 3.07 -19.58 -6.59
N PRO A 119 2.47 -19.36 -7.76
CA PRO A 119 1.43 -18.34 -7.94
C PRO A 119 0.18 -18.63 -7.11
N ILE A 120 -0.15 -19.91 -6.87
CA ILE A 120 -1.35 -20.26 -6.09
C ILE A 120 -1.13 -19.92 -4.62
N ALA A 121 0.01 -20.32 -4.05
CA ALA A 121 0.35 -20.02 -2.67
C ALA A 121 0.50 -18.52 -2.44
N SER A 122 1.15 -17.79 -3.35
CA SER A 122 1.32 -16.34 -3.26
C SER A 122 -0.03 -15.60 -3.24
N HIS A 123 -0.93 -15.90 -4.17
CA HIS A 123 -2.26 -15.31 -4.21
C HIS A 123 -3.13 -15.70 -3.01
N ALA A 124 -3.10 -16.96 -2.59
CA ALA A 124 -3.83 -17.42 -1.42
C ALA A 124 -3.37 -16.67 -0.17
N LEU A 125 -2.07 -16.50 0.00
CA LEU A 125 -1.48 -15.78 1.12
C LEU A 125 -1.86 -14.30 1.10
N ALA A 126 -1.75 -13.63 -0.06
CA ALA A 126 -2.12 -12.23 -0.20
C ALA A 126 -3.59 -11.98 0.17
N ASN A 127 -4.49 -12.88 -0.22
CA ASN A 127 -5.91 -12.79 0.12
C ASN A 127 -6.21 -12.94 1.62
N THR A 128 -5.30 -13.50 2.42
CA THR A 128 -5.47 -13.50 3.90
C THR A 128 -5.22 -12.12 4.50
N VAL A 129 -4.49 -11.26 3.81
CA VAL A 129 -4.15 -9.90 4.26
C VAL A 129 -5.06 -8.86 3.63
N ALA A 130 -5.18 -8.81 2.31
CA ALA A 130 -6.07 -7.88 1.63
C ALA A 130 -6.66 -8.51 0.37
N ARG A 131 -7.98 -8.65 0.33
CA ARG A 131 -8.72 -9.10 -0.87
C ARG A 131 -9.05 -7.93 -1.79
N THR A 132 -9.37 -6.79 -1.20
CA THR A 132 -9.67 -5.55 -1.94
C THR A 132 -9.20 -4.33 -1.13
N PHE A 133 -9.41 -3.13 -1.65
CA PHE A 133 -9.13 -1.88 -0.93
C PHE A 133 -10.10 -1.60 0.24
N SER A 134 -11.16 -2.39 0.40
CA SER A 134 -12.15 -2.29 1.48
C SER A 134 -12.39 -3.60 2.22
N ASP A 135 -11.75 -4.69 1.79
CA ASP A 135 -11.81 -5.99 2.44
C ASP A 135 -10.38 -6.46 2.76
N PHE A 136 -9.94 -6.18 3.98
CA PHE A 136 -8.57 -6.42 4.44
C PHE A 136 -8.52 -6.71 5.95
N SER A 137 -7.46 -7.38 6.37
CA SER A 137 -7.13 -7.55 7.78
C SER A 137 -6.24 -6.39 8.25
N ALA A 138 -6.69 -5.66 9.25
CA ALA A 138 -5.87 -4.65 9.91
C ALA A 138 -5.09 -5.20 11.12
N ASP A 139 -5.10 -6.51 11.33
CA ASP A 139 -4.36 -7.16 12.40
C ASP A 139 -2.84 -7.18 12.10
N PRO A 140 -2.01 -6.53 12.95
CA PRO A 140 -0.57 -6.51 12.75
C PRO A 140 0.08 -7.90 12.78
N GLU A 141 -0.47 -8.82 13.58
CA GLU A 141 0.07 -10.19 13.69
C GLU A 141 -0.19 -10.97 12.41
N ALA A 142 -1.38 -10.85 11.82
CA ALA A 142 -1.71 -11.47 10.55
C ALA A 142 -0.80 -10.96 9.42
N ILE A 143 -0.56 -9.65 9.36
CA ILE A 143 0.34 -9.03 8.37
C ILE A 143 1.78 -9.54 8.55
N SER A 144 2.26 -9.56 9.80
CA SER A 144 3.61 -10.04 10.12
C SER A 144 3.80 -11.52 9.76
N HIS A 145 2.83 -12.35 10.09
CA HIS A 145 2.83 -13.78 9.76
C HIS A 145 2.84 -14.01 8.25
N ALA A 146 2.01 -13.28 7.51
CA ALA A 146 1.98 -13.38 6.06
C ALA A 146 3.34 -13.00 5.43
N ARG A 147 3.97 -11.91 5.91
CA ARG A 147 5.32 -11.53 5.44
C ARG A 147 6.37 -12.61 5.74
N GLN A 148 6.35 -13.22 6.93
CA GLN A 148 7.27 -14.30 7.27
C GLN A 148 7.08 -15.52 6.36
N THR A 149 5.83 -15.86 6.05
CA THR A 149 5.49 -16.95 5.13
C THR A 149 5.97 -16.65 3.71
N LEU A 150 5.82 -15.39 3.24
CA LEU A 150 6.37 -14.95 1.94
C LEU A 150 7.88 -15.10 1.88
N LEU A 151 8.60 -14.68 2.91
CA LEU A 151 10.06 -14.81 2.96
C LEU A 151 10.48 -16.28 2.90
N ALA A 152 9.81 -17.15 3.65
CA ALA A 152 10.09 -18.58 3.60
C ALA A 152 9.84 -19.19 2.20
N LEU A 153 8.76 -18.79 1.53
CA LEU A 153 8.45 -19.23 0.16
C LEU A 153 9.54 -18.77 -0.82
N CYS A 154 9.97 -17.52 -0.72
CA CYS A 154 11.05 -16.99 -1.56
C CYS A 154 12.40 -17.69 -1.32
N GLU A 155 12.70 -18.07 -0.07
CA GLU A 155 13.91 -18.82 0.26
C GLU A 155 13.89 -20.25 -0.30
N MET A 156 12.74 -20.90 -0.32
CA MET A 156 12.58 -22.24 -0.92
C MET A 156 12.91 -22.21 -2.41
N GLY A 157 12.36 -21.25 -3.15
CA GLY A 157 12.63 -21.13 -4.59
C GLY A 157 14.10 -20.84 -4.95
N LYS A 158 14.89 -20.29 -4.02
CA LYS A 158 16.35 -20.12 -4.23
C LYS A 158 17.15 -21.41 -4.11
N ARG A 159 16.62 -22.41 -3.41
CA ARG A 159 17.31 -23.70 -3.20
C ARG A 159 17.09 -24.69 -4.35
N GLU A 160 16.12 -24.41 -5.20
CA GLU A 160 15.76 -25.26 -6.35
C GLU A 160 16.38 -24.78 -7.68
N GLN A 161 17.10 -23.65 -7.65
CA GLN A 161 17.88 -23.10 -8.77
C GLN A 161 19.36 -23.44 -8.62
#